data_ee08cff59322e627b6e82fbd71fcb62a
#
_entry.id   ee08cff59322e627b6e82fbd71fcb62a
#
_cell.length_a   1.000
_cell.length_b   1.000
_cell.length_c   1.000
_cell.angle_alpha   90.00
_cell.angle_beta   90.00
_cell.angle_gamma   90.00
#
_symmetry.space_group_name_H-M   'P 1'
#
loop_
_entity.id
_entity.type
_entity.pdbx_description
1 polymer ?
#
loop_
_entity_poly.entity_id
_entity_poly.type
_entity_poly.pdbx_seq_one_letter_code
_entity_poly.pdbx_strand_id
1 'polypeptide(L)'
;MKVFAMGNFIKPITDEQRTQIMPREVPDTLRLYLDGVIEQMFFRQDKPGVVFLMNVDSIEKAKAITDKMPLVEAGLLQYEYVPVGPLKPLGLLLQGN
;
A
#
# COMPACT_ATOMS: atom_id res chain seq x y z
N MET A 1 6.53 5.35 11.51
CA MET A 1 6.35 6.20 10.30
C MET A 1 5.15 5.72 9.52
N LYS A 2 4.38 6.65 9.01
CA LYS A 2 3.27 6.33 8.12
C LYS A 2 3.71 6.49 6.68
N VAL A 3 3.36 5.52 5.83
CA VAL A 3 3.69 5.56 4.41
C VAL A 3 2.44 5.18 3.62
N PHE A 4 2.06 6.00 2.64
CA PHE A 4 1.10 5.59 1.63
C PHE A 4 1.82 4.76 0.57
N ALA A 5 1.40 3.52 0.40
CA ALA A 5 1.84 2.66 -0.67
C ALA A 5 0.76 2.68 -1.75
N MET A 6 1.04 3.32 -2.87
CA MET A 6 0.08 3.56 -3.94
C MET A 6 0.33 2.55 -5.06
N GLY A 7 -0.50 1.54 -5.12
CA GLY A 7 -0.39 0.46 -6.07
C GLY A 7 -1.13 0.72 -7.36
N ASN A 8 -0.53 0.30 -8.46
CA ASN A 8 -1.08 0.50 -9.79
C ASN A 8 -0.77 -0.73 -10.64
N PHE A 9 -1.78 -1.26 -11.31
CA PHE A 9 -1.59 -2.37 -12.21
C PHE A 9 -0.86 -1.88 -13.45
N ILE A 10 0.27 -2.53 -13.76
CA ILE A 10 1.09 -2.20 -14.93
C ILE A 10 0.74 -3.08 -16.13
N LYS A 11 -0.03 -4.13 -15.92
CA LYS A 11 -0.57 -5.01 -16.96
C LYS A 11 -1.98 -5.44 -16.56
N PRO A 12 -2.88 -5.69 -17.54
CA PRO A 12 -4.18 -6.28 -17.21
C PRO A 12 -4.00 -7.66 -16.61
N ILE A 13 -4.78 -7.95 -15.56
CA ILE A 13 -4.78 -9.28 -14.96
C ILE A 13 -5.76 -10.16 -15.75
N THR A 14 -5.31 -11.34 -16.19
CA THR A 14 -6.18 -12.32 -16.86
C THR A 14 -7.00 -13.09 -15.82
N ASP A 15 -8.09 -13.72 -16.25
CA ASP A 15 -8.91 -14.55 -15.36
C ASP A 15 -8.10 -15.71 -14.78
N GLU A 16 -7.22 -16.30 -15.58
CA GLU A 16 -6.34 -17.38 -15.13
C GLU A 16 -5.40 -16.88 -14.03
N GLN A 17 -4.76 -15.72 -14.23
CA GLN A 17 -3.87 -15.13 -13.23
C GLN A 17 -4.63 -14.79 -11.96
N ARG A 18 -5.85 -14.26 -12.07
CA ARG A 18 -6.69 -13.96 -10.92
C ARG A 18 -6.96 -15.22 -10.10
N THR A 19 -7.34 -16.29 -10.76
CA THR A 19 -7.61 -17.58 -10.11
C THR A 19 -6.38 -18.14 -9.41
N GLN A 20 -5.18 -17.95 -9.97
CA GLN A 20 -3.94 -18.47 -9.42
C GLN A 20 -3.36 -17.60 -8.31
N ILE A 21 -3.48 -16.28 -8.42
CA ILE A 21 -2.77 -15.32 -7.56
C ILE A 21 -3.62 -14.87 -6.38
N MET A 22 -4.89 -14.55 -6.60
CA MET A 22 -5.74 -13.95 -5.56
C MET A 22 -5.94 -14.85 -4.33
N PRO A 23 -5.95 -16.18 -4.43
CA PRO A 23 -6.02 -17.02 -3.23
C PRO A 23 -4.85 -16.85 -2.24
N ARG A 24 -3.72 -16.32 -2.70
CA ARG A 24 -2.58 -15.95 -1.83
C ARG A 24 -2.56 -14.46 -1.52
N GLU A 25 -2.87 -13.62 -2.52
CA GLU A 25 -2.83 -12.17 -2.38
C GLU A 25 -3.79 -11.69 -1.28
N VAL A 26 -5.02 -12.17 -1.28
CA VAL A 26 -6.04 -11.72 -0.33
C VAL A 26 -5.68 -12.10 1.12
N PRO A 27 -5.32 -13.36 1.45
CA PRO A 27 -4.91 -13.69 2.81
C PRO A 27 -3.65 -12.96 3.26
N ASP A 28 -2.67 -12.78 2.38
CA ASP A 28 -1.43 -12.08 2.71
C ASP A 28 -1.72 -10.62 3.06
N THR A 29 -2.58 -9.97 2.30
CA THR A 29 -3.01 -8.59 2.57
C THR A 29 -3.75 -8.50 3.91
N LEU A 30 -4.67 -9.42 4.17
CA LEU A 30 -5.44 -9.44 5.42
C LEU A 30 -4.55 -9.67 6.64
N ARG A 31 -3.51 -10.51 6.54
CA ARG A 31 -2.56 -10.70 7.63
C ARG A 31 -1.83 -9.41 7.96
N LEU A 32 -1.39 -8.67 6.96
CA LEU A 32 -0.74 -7.37 7.17
C LEU A 32 -1.69 -6.38 7.85
N TYR A 33 -2.97 -6.41 7.49
CA TYR A 33 -3.99 -5.58 8.12
C TYR A 33 -4.20 -5.97 9.59
N LEU A 34 -4.35 -7.26 9.86
CA LEU A 34 -4.56 -7.75 11.23
C LEU A 34 -3.34 -7.53 12.12
N ASP A 35 -2.13 -7.56 11.55
CA ASP A 35 -0.89 -7.31 12.27
C ASP A 35 -0.63 -5.81 12.49
N GLY A 36 -1.46 -4.93 11.93
CA GLY A 36 -1.32 -3.49 12.08
C GLY A 36 -0.29 -2.87 11.15
N VAL A 37 0.30 -3.64 10.25
CA VAL A 37 1.24 -3.12 9.25
C VAL A 37 0.50 -2.29 8.22
N ILE A 38 -0.66 -2.76 7.77
CA ILE A 38 -1.59 -1.97 6.96
C ILE A 38 -2.67 -1.43 7.89
N GLU A 39 -2.74 -0.11 8.03
CA GLU A 39 -3.72 0.55 8.88
C GLU A 39 -5.05 0.75 8.16
N GLN A 40 -4.99 1.14 6.89
CA GLN A 40 -6.16 1.35 6.03
C GLN A 40 -5.85 0.88 4.62
N MET A 41 -6.87 0.41 3.93
CA MET A 41 -6.77 -0.07 2.55
C MET A 41 -7.92 0.46 1.73
N PHE A 42 -7.62 0.83 0.48
CA PHE A 42 -8.60 1.40 -0.45
C PHE A 42 -8.38 0.85 -1.85
N PHE A 43 -9.47 0.71 -2.61
CA PHE A 43 -9.35 0.58 -4.07
C PHE A 43 -9.24 1.98 -4.68
N ARG A 44 -8.37 2.12 -5.66
CA ARG A 44 -8.25 3.39 -6.40
C ARG A 44 -9.50 3.60 -7.25
N GLN A 45 -9.94 4.87 -7.31
CA GLN A 45 -11.07 5.26 -8.13
C GLN A 45 -10.65 5.95 -9.43
N ASP A 46 -9.37 6.30 -9.58
CA ASP A 46 -8.81 6.96 -10.75
C ASP A 46 -8.31 5.96 -11.80
N LYS A 47 -7.81 4.81 -11.37
CA LYS A 47 -7.29 3.75 -12.24
C LYS A 47 -7.22 2.45 -11.44
N PRO A 48 -7.08 1.29 -12.11
CA PRO A 48 -6.97 0.02 -11.37
C PRO A 48 -5.76 -0.01 -10.45
N GLY A 49 -6.01 -0.32 -9.19
CA GLY A 49 -4.98 -0.38 -8.17
C GLY A 49 -5.52 -0.26 -6.76
N VAL A 50 -4.61 -0.21 -5.81
CA VAL A 50 -4.93 -0.13 -4.38
C VAL A 50 -4.07 0.93 -3.71
N VAL A 51 -4.54 1.45 -2.59
CA VAL A 51 -3.75 2.33 -1.73
C VAL A 51 -3.76 1.75 -0.32
N PHE A 52 -2.58 1.58 0.26
CA PHE A 52 -2.44 1.17 1.64
C PHE A 52 -1.83 2.31 2.45
N LEU A 53 -2.38 2.55 3.64
CA LEU A 53 -1.68 3.35 4.65
C LEU A 53 -0.94 2.37 5.55
N MET A 54 0.39 2.42 5.53
CA MET A 54 1.25 1.46 6.23
C MET A 54 1.93 2.09 7.45
N ASN A 55 2.04 1.31 8.51
CA ASN A 55 2.84 1.62 9.69
C ASN A 55 4.15 0.86 9.58
N VAL A 56 5.23 1.55 9.23
CA VAL A 56 6.55 0.95 9.01
C VAL A 56 7.64 1.91 9.48
N ASP A 57 8.85 1.40 9.64
CA ASP A 57 9.97 2.19 10.12
C ASP A 57 10.64 3.01 9.01
N SER A 58 10.46 2.60 7.75
CA SER A 58 11.12 3.24 6.62
C SER A 58 10.40 2.90 5.32
N ILE A 59 10.70 3.65 4.26
CA ILE A 59 10.22 3.34 2.91
C ILE A 59 10.79 2.01 2.44
N GLU A 60 12.05 1.72 2.75
CA GLU A 60 12.70 0.45 2.41
C GLU A 60 11.95 -0.73 3.01
N LYS A 61 11.45 -0.58 4.25
CA LYS A 61 10.66 -1.62 4.89
C LYS A 61 9.32 -1.80 4.21
N ALA A 62 8.64 -0.71 3.83
CA ALA A 62 7.39 -0.77 3.08
C ALA A 62 7.59 -1.51 1.76
N LYS A 63 8.65 -1.18 1.03
CA LYS A 63 9.00 -1.83 -0.22
C LYS A 63 9.29 -3.32 -0.02
N ALA A 64 10.05 -3.67 0.99
CA ALA A 64 10.38 -5.06 1.29
C ALA A 64 9.12 -5.90 1.56
N ILE A 65 8.12 -5.31 2.21
CA ILE A 65 6.86 -5.99 2.49
C ILE A 65 6.04 -6.17 1.21
N THR A 66 5.85 -5.11 0.43
CA THR A 66 5.04 -5.18 -0.79
C THR A 66 5.70 -6.00 -1.88
N ASP A 67 7.04 -6.02 -1.97
CA ASP A 67 7.78 -6.82 -2.96
C ASP A 67 7.53 -8.33 -2.79
N LYS A 68 7.13 -8.77 -1.60
CA LYS A 68 6.81 -10.18 -1.33
C LYS A 68 5.37 -10.55 -1.65
N MET A 69 4.53 -9.57 -2.00
CA MET A 69 3.14 -9.84 -2.31
C MET A 69 3.01 -10.49 -3.68
N PRO A 70 2.10 -11.47 -3.82
CA PRO A 70 2.00 -12.26 -5.07
C PRO A 70 1.79 -11.45 -6.34
N LEU A 71 0.98 -10.40 -6.32
CA LEU A 71 0.76 -9.56 -7.50
C LEU A 71 2.02 -8.81 -7.91
N VAL A 72 2.84 -8.39 -6.95
CA VAL A 72 4.11 -7.72 -7.24
C VAL A 72 5.14 -8.72 -7.76
N GLU A 73 5.23 -9.89 -7.14
CA GLU A 73 6.12 -10.96 -7.60
C GLU A 73 5.80 -11.39 -9.02
N ALA A 74 4.52 -11.38 -9.40
CA ALA A 74 4.08 -11.73 -10.75
C ALA A 74 4.31 -10.61 -11.77
N GLY A 75 4.80 -9.44 -11.34
CA GLY A 75 5.05 -8.31 -12.23
C GLY A 75 3.80 -7.61 -12.72
N LEU A 76 2.67 -7.73 -12.01
CA LEU A 76 1.39 -7.16 -12.41
C LEU A 76 1.07 -5.87 -11.69
N LEU A 77 1.60 -5.66 -10.49
CA LEU A 77 1.32 -4.51 -9.64
C LEU A 77 2.63 -3.86 -9.22
N GLN A 78 2.66 -2.54 -9.24
CA GLN A 78 3.82 -1.75 -8.83
C GLN A 78 3.37 -0.68 -7.84
N TYR A 79 4.18 -0.40 -6.83
CA TYR A 79 3.87 0.58 -5.79
C TYR A 79 4.78 1.79 -5.86
N GLU A 80 4.20 2.96 -5.59
CA GLU A 80 4.92 4.17 -5.24
C GLU A 80 4.71 4.43 -3.75
N TYR A 81 5.69 5.05 -3.08
CA TYR A 81 5.66 5.23 -1.63
C TYR A 81 5.75 6.70 -1.30
N VAL A 82 4.77 7.18 -0.49
CA VAL A 82 4.73 8.57 -0.04
C VAL A 82 4.76 8.57 1.48
N PRO A 83 5.88 8.96 2.11
CA PRO A 83 5.90 9.09 3.56
C PRO A 83 5.06 10.29 3.98
N VAL A 84 4.30 10.14 5.06
CA VAL A 84 3.40 11.19 5.55
C VAL A 84 3.56 11.33 7.06
N GLY A 85 3.21 12.50 7.55
CA GLY A 85 3.28 12.79 8.96
C GLY A 85 2.33 13.91 9.36
N PRO A 86 2.35 14.34 10.64
CA PRO A 86 1.46 15.40 11.10
C PRO A 86 1.70 16.73 10.40
N LEU A 87 0.64 17.52 10.26
CA LEU A 87 0.71 18.88 9.70
C LEU A 87 1.25 19.85 10.76
N LYS A 88 2.55 19.79 11.02
CA LYS A 88 3.18 20.67 12.01
C LYS A 88 2.95 22.16 11.77
N PRO A 89 2.99 22.65 10.53
CA PRO A 89 2.76 24.07 10.30
C PRO A 89 1.42 24.60 10.79
N LEU A 90 0.37 23.77 10.79
CA LEU A 90 -0.93 24.19 11.33
C LEU A 90 -0.86 24.42 12.84
N GLY A 91 -0.08 23.61 13.56
CA GLY A 91 0.14 23.82 14.98
C GLY A 91 0.79 25.16 15.28
N LEU A 92 1.73 25.60 14.44
CA LEU A 92 2.38 26.89 14.57
C LEU A 92 1.38 28.04 14.36
N LEU A 93 0.46 27.89 13.42
CA LEU A 93 -0.57 28.92 13.18
C LEU A 93 -1.53 29.05 14.36
N LEU A 94 -1.81 27.97 15.08
CA LEU A 94 -2.67 27.98 16.24
C LEU A 94 -2.02 28.64 17.47
N GLN A 95 -0.72 28.92 17.42
CA GLN A 95 0.01 29.59 18.50
C GLN A 95 -0.09 31.11 18.43
N GLY A 96 -0.97 31.66 17.59
CA GLY A 96 -1.27 33.08 17.61
C GLY A 96 -0.30 33.96 16.86
N ASN A 97 0.37 33.44 15.91
CA ASN A 97 1.34 34.23 15.13
C ASN A 97 0.75 34.71 13.83
#